data_59603b74e6e20721770b92b60c90c474
#
_entry.id   59603b74e6e20721770b92b60c90c474
#
_cell.length_a   1.000
_cell.length_b   1.000
_cell.length_c   1.000
_cell.angle_alpha   90.00
_cell.angle_beta   90.00
_cell.angle_gamma   90.00
#
_symmetry.space_group_name_H-M   'P 1'
#
loop_
_entity.id
_entity.type
_entity.pdbx_description
1 polymer ?
#
loop_
_entity_poly.entity_id
_entity_poly.type
_entity_poly.pdbx_seq_one_letter_code
_entity_poly.pdbx_strand_id
1 'polypeptide(L)'
;MSLASSEMRLMLWKKIMKYTPSQNRYDKMIYRRCGKSGLKLPAISLGLWHNFGNDFPHQIKREICQTAFDNGITHFDLANNYGPPAGSAEEAFGDILKTDFSKFRDELIISSKAGYDMWPGPYGEWGSRKYLIASCDQSLKRLGIDYMDIFYSHRFDPNTPLEETMGALDYIVKSGRALYVGISSYNSKRTKEAVKILNDLGTPCIIHQPSYNMFNRWVEDDRLLDTLEDLGVGSIAFTPLAQGMLTKKYLNGVPNDSRAVQGKSLSKDKIGPELIEKLNKLNDIASSRGQTLAQMALAWVLRGGRVTTALIGASKSEQILDCVGAIGNLNFTEDELSEIDRLSGDQDINLWAASSETN
;
A
#
# COMPACT_ATOMS: atom_id res chain seq x y z
N MET A 1 -4.49 10.47 46.69
CA MET A 1 -5.37 9.89 45.62
C MET A 1 -4.87 10.40 44.30
N SER A 2 -4.27 9.53 43.52
CA SER A 2 -3.11 9.77 42.73
C SER A 2 -3.39 10.09 41.25
N LEU A 3 -2.43 10.72 40.59
CA LEU A 3 -2.32 10.97 39.13
C LEU A 3 -2.71 9.76 38.27
N ALA A 4 -2.45 8.53 38.74
CA ALA A 4 -2.85 7.28 38.08
C ALA A 4 -4.38 7.15 37.86
N SER A 5 -5.21 7.78 38.72
CA SER A 5 -6.68 7.75 38.56
C SER A 5 -7.18 8.71 37.47
N SER A 6 -6.44 9.78 37.18
CA SER A 6 -6.80 10.76 36.15
C SER A 6 -6.40 10.24 34.76
N GLU A 7 -5.25 9.59 34.63
CA GLU A 7 -4.81 8.97 33.37
C GLU A 7 -5.69 7.76 33.02
N MET A 8 -6.05 6.94 33.99
CA MET A 8 -6.94 5.80 33.77
C MET A 8 -8.36 6.27 33.42
N ARG A 9 -8.85 7.37 33.99
CA ARG A 9 -10.12 8.02 33.61
C ARG A 9 -10.02 8.60 32.19
N LEU A 10 -8.93 9.25 31.85
CA LEU A 10 -8.69 9.78 30.50
C LEU A 10 -8.62 8.67 29.46
N MET A 11 -7.97 7.54 29.77
CA MET A 11 -7.95 6.34 28.92
C MET A 11 -9.34 5.70 28.79
N LEU A 12 -10.11 5.60 29.87
CA LEU A 12 -11.51 5.13 29.80
C LEU A 12 -12.40 6.12 29.03
N TRP A 13 -12.20 7.40 29.17
CA TRP A 13 -12.93 8.44 28.44
C TRP A 13 -12.61 8.38 26.93
N LYS A 14 -11.34 8.24 26.55
CA LYS A 14 -10.93 8.02 25.15
C LYS A 14 -11.51 6.72 24.56
N LYS A 15 -11.71 5.69 25.36
CA LYS A 15 -12.32 4.41 24.97
C LYS A 15 -13.85 4.50 24.76
N ILE A 16 -14.50 5.51 25.33
CA ILE A 16 -15.96 5.72 25.31
C ILE A 16 -16.36 6.78 24.26
N MET A 17 -15.43 7.67 23.86
CA MET A 17 -15.73 8.70 22.86
C MET A 17 -15.86 8.05 21.49
N LYS A 18 -17.07 8.12 20.95
CA LYS A 18 -17.34 7.72 19.56
C LYS A 18 -16.52 8.59 18.63
N TYR A 19 -15.76 7.96 17.72
CA TYR A 19 -15.00 8.67 16.71
C TYR A 19 -15.94 9.53 15.85
N THR A 20 -15.53 10.78 15.64
CA THR A 20 -16.20 11.71 14.74
C THR A 20 -15.13 12.25 13.80
N PRO A 21 -15.19 11.93 12.49
CA PRO A 21 -14.17 12.37 11.54
C PRO A 21 -14.20 13.87 11.31
N SER A 22 -13.05 14.42 10.93
CA SER A 22 -12.91 15.81 10.52
C SER A 22 -13.89 16.15 9.40
N GLN A 23 -14.61 17.26 9.51
CA GLN A 23 -15.51 17.73 8.45
C GLN A 23 -14.76 18.18 7.20
N ASN A 24 -13.52 18.64 7.37
CA ASN A 24 -12.66 19.17 6.30
C ASN A 24 -11.69 18.09 5.75
N ARG A 25 -11.95 16.79 6.01
CA ARG A 25 -11.03 15.70 5.65
C ARG A 25 -10.72 15.62 4.16
N TYR A 26 -11.61 16.10 3.31
CA TYR A 26 -11.46 16.03 1.84
C TYR A 26 -10.81 17.26 1.21
N ASP A 27 -10.65 18.38 1.96
CA ASP A 27 -10.31 19.68 1.39
C ASP A 27 -8.91 19.74 0.78
N LYS A 28 -7.97 18.96 1.31
CA LYS A 28 -6.55 18.98 0.89
C LYS A 28 -6.14 17.80 0.03
N MET A 29 -6.82 16.66 0.15
CA MET A 29 -6.42 15.44 -0.54
C MET A 29 -6.73 15.54 -2.04
N ILE A 30 -5.76 15.14 -2.85
CA ILE A 30 -5.93 15.01 -4.30
C ILE A 30 -6.51 13.62 -4.59
N TYR A 31 -7.64 13.55 -5.31
CA TYR A 31 -8.24 12.30 -5.76
C TYR A 31 -8.03 12.12 -7.26
N ARG A 32 -7.40 11.01 -7.62
CA ARG A 32 -7.06 10.67 -9.02
C ARG A 32 -7.94 9.54 -9.52
N ARG A 33 -8.36 9.62 -10.78
CA ARG A 33 -9.10 8.54 -11.42
C ARG A 33 -8.20 7.29 -11.54
N CYS A 34 -8.75 6.13 -11.19
CA CYS A 34 -8.07 4.84 -11.31
C CYS A 34 -8.19 4.33 -12.75
N GLY A 35 -7.19 4.65 -13.58
CA GLY A 35 -7.21 4.36 -15.01
C GLY A 35 -8.44 4.96 -15.71
N LYS A 36 -9.09 4.15 -16.55
CA LYS A 36 -10.34 4.52 -17.26
C LYS A 36 -11.61 4.18 -16.46
N SER A 37 -11.48 3.65 -15.23
CA SER A 37 -12.64 3.32 -14.38
C SER A 37 -13.32 4.57 -13.81
N GLY A 38 -14.53 4.42 -13.26
CA GLY A 38 -15.22 5.48 -12.52
C GLY A 38 -14.63 5.76 -11.13
N LEU A 39 -13.83 4.83 -10.60
CA LEU A 39 -13.27 4.92 -9.25
C LEU A 39 -12.20 6.01 -9.17
N LYS A 40 -12.22 6.77 -8.07
CA LYS A 40 -11.14 7.70 -7.70
C LYS A 40 -10.47 7.21 -6.43
N LEU A 41 -9.13 7.29 -6.40
CA LEU A 41 -8.33 6.99 -5.22
C LEU A 41 -7.62 8.25 -4.71
N PRO A 42 -7.39 8.39 -3.39
CA PRO A 42 -6.57 9.45 -2.86
C PRO A 42 -5.13 9.30 -3.37
N ALA A 43 -4.40 10.39 -3.57
CA ALA A 43 -3.01 10.34 -4.01
C ALA A 43 -2.10 9.58 -3.01
N ILE A 44 -2.50 9.51 -1.75
CA ILE A 44 -1.86 8.70 -0.70
C ILE A 44 -2.89 7.70 -0.17
N SER A 45 -2.53 6.41 -0.15
CA SER A 45 -3.30 5.30 0.42
C SER A 45 -2.59 4.70 1.63
N LEU A 46 -3.32 4.10 2.56
CA LEU A 46 -2.74 3.48 3.75
C LEU A 46 -2.70 1.95 3.62
N GLY A 47 -1.48 1.38 3.65
CA GLY A 47 -1.23 -0.05 3.69
C GLY A 47 -1.15 -0.57 5.12
N LEU A 48 -1.85 -1.65 5.40
CA LEU A 48 -2.00 -2.22 6.74
C LEU A 48 -1.18 -3.51 6.90
N TRP A 49 0.00 -3.58 6.29
CA TRP A 49 0.85 -4.78 6.37
C TRP A 49 1.56 -4.88 7.72
N HIS A 50 2.69 -4.18 7.86
CA HIS A 50 3.40 -4.12 9.13
C HIS A 50 2.65 -3.23 10.13
N ASN A 51 2.80 -3.49 11.43
CA ASN A 51 2.19 -2.74 12.53
C ASN A 51 0.66 -2.91 12.65
N PHE A 52 0.06 -3.85 11.93
CA PHE A 52 -1.36 -4.19 12.10
C PHE A 52 -1.60 -5.61 12.60
N GLY A 53 -0.53 -6.39 12.84
CA GLY A 53 -0.58 -7.70 13.51
C GLY A 53 -0.90 -7.62 15.01
N ASN A 54 -1.01 -8.79 15.64
CA ASN A 54 -1.35 -8.89 17.06
C ASN A 54 -0.22 -8.40 18.00
N ASP A 55 0.99 -8.30 17.49
CA ASP A 55 2.17 -7.78 18.17
C ASP A 55 2.20 -6.24 18.32
N PHE A 56 1.20 -5.55 17.77
CA PHE A 56 1.13 -4.10 17.79
C PHE A 56 -0.14 -3.59 18.49
N PRO A 57 -0.05 -2.52 19.34
CA PRO A 57 -1.18 -2.07 20.15
C PRO A 57 -2.39 -1.64 19.32
N HIS A 58 -3.56 -2.19 19.62
CA HIS A 58 -4.80 -1.89 18.88
C HIS A 58 -5.17 -0.40 18.89
N GLN A 59 -4.94 0.29 20.01
CA GLN A 59 -5.21 1.73 20.11
C GLN A 59 -4.38 2.56 19.12
N ILE A 60 -3.11 2.19 18.90
CA ILE A 60 -2.25 2.90 17.94
C ILE A 60 -2.72 2.63 16.50
N LYS A 61 -3.12 1.38 16.16
CA LYS A 61 -3.72 1.04 14.87
C LYS A 61 -4.95 1.90 14.59
N ARG A 62 -5.81 2.03 15.58
CA ARG A 62 -7.02 2.83 15.53
C ARG A 62 -6.72 4.31 15.30
N GLU A 63 -5.76 4.90 16.05
CA GLU A 63 -5.31 6.29 15.88
C GLU A 63 -4.71 6.55 14.49
N ILE A 64 -3.92 5.62 13.94
CA ILE A 64 -3.39 5.69 12.59
C ILE A 64 -4.52 5.74 11.56
N CYS A 65 -5.50 4.85 11.64
CA CYS A 65 -6.63 4.80 10.72
C CYS A 65 -7.51 6.05 10.81
N GLN A 66 -7.79 6.54 12.02
CA GLN A 66 -8.54 7.77 12.25
C GLN A 66 -7.81 8.98 11.68
N THR A 67 -6.50 9.12 11.95
CA THR A 67 -5.68 10.21 11.41
C THR A 67 -5.61 10.15 9.88
N ALA A 68 -5.51 8.97 9.30
CA ALA A 68 -5.53 8.80 7.85
C ALA A 68 -6.86 9.30 7.25
N PHE A 69 -7.98 8.86 7.79
CA PHE A 69 -9.31 9.27 7.30
C PHE A 69 -9.56 10.76 7.51
N ASP A 70 -9.15 11.33 8.66
CA ASP A 70 -9.25 12.78 8.95
C ASP A 70 -8.44 13.66 7.99
N ASN A 71 -7.49 13.07 7.27
CA ASN A 71 -6.67 13.75 6.27
C ASN A 71 -6.98 13.29 4.82
N GLY A 72 -8.14 12.70 4.58
CA GLY A 72 -8.64 12.36 3.25
C GLY A 72 -8.08 11.06 2.65
N ILE A 73 -7.36 10.25 3.43
CA ILE A 73 -6.99 8.90 3.00
C ILE A 73 -8.22 8.01 3.17
N THR A 74 -8.88 7.72 2.05
CA THR A 74 -10.08 6.88 2.01
C THR A 74 -9.81 5.44 1.63
N HIS A 75 -8.59 5.13 1.14
CA HIS A 75 -8.22 3.80 0.70
C HIS A 75 -7.32 3.10 1.73
N PHE A 76 -7.80 1.96 2.23
CA PHE A 76 -7.12 1.06 3.17
C PHE A 76 -6.84 -0.27 2.47
N ASP A 77 -5.55 -0.61 2.36
CA ASP A 77 -5.07 -1.74 1.59
C ASP A 77 -4.51 -2.85 2.49
N LEU A 78 -5.08 -4.04 2.34
CA LEU A 78 -4.75 -5.23 3.11
C LEU A 78 -4.31 -6.40 2.21
N ALA A 79 -4.04 -7.53 2.81
CA ALA A 79 -3.96 -8.85 2.19
C ALA A 79 -4.35 -9.93 3.22
N ASN A 80 -4.79 -11.09 2.73
CA ASN A 80 -5.24 -12.18 3.59
C ASN A 80 -4.16 -12.63 4.58
N ASN A 81 -2.88 -12.57 4.19
CA ASN A 81 -1.74 -13.03 5.00
C ASN A 81 -1.07 -11.93 5.83
N TYR A 82 -1.59 -10.70 5.85
CA TYR A 82 -0.99 -9.62 6.65
C TYR A 82 -1.18 -9.84 8.15
N GLY A 83 -0.13 -9.52 8.92
CA GLY A 83 -0.05 -9.72 10.36
C GLY A 83 1.35 -9.36 10.90
N PRO A 84 1.92 -10.15 11.79
CA PRO A 84 1.64 -11.51 12.28
C PRO A 84 0.52 -11.60 13.35
N PRO A 85 -0.14 -12.75 13.51
CA PRO A 85 -0.19 -13.88 12.56
C PRO A 85 -0.98 -13.53 11.28
N ALA A 86 -0.87 -14.37 10.24
CA ALA A 86 -1.61 -14.18 9.00
C ALA A 86 -3.12 -14.02 9.26
N GLY A 87 -3.74 -13.00 8.64
CA GLY A 87 -5.15 -12.62 8.85
C GLY A 87 -5.41 -11.62 9.96
N SER A 88 -4.48 -11.44 10.91
CA SER A 88 -4.71 -10.58 12.08
C SER A 88 -4.80 -9.09 11.72
N ALA A 89 -4.20 -8.66 10.62
CA ALA A 89 -4.37 -7.28 10.14
C ALA A 89 -5.80 -7.01 9.67
N GLU A 90 -6.42 -7.96 8.95
CA GLU A 90 -7.83 -7.86 8.54
C GLU A 90 -8.77 -7.91 9.75
N GLU A 91 -8.50 -8.77 10.76
CA GLU A 91 -9.28 -8.81 12.00
C GLU A 91 -9.19 -7.47 12.74
N ALA A 92 -7.98 -6.93 12.91
CA ALA A 92 -7.78 -5.65 13.59
C ALA A 92 -8.47 -4.49 12.87
N PHE A 93 -8.43 -4.47 11.53
CA PHE A 93 -9.12 -3.44 10.75
C PHE A 93 -10.65 -3.65 10.75
N GLY A 94 -11.14 -4.88 10.74
CA GLY A 94 -12.54 -5.22 10.91
C GLY A 94 -13.12 -4.68 12.23
N ASP A 95 -12.39 -4.78 13.32
CA ASP A 95 -12.77 -4.18 14.61
C ASP A 95 -12.83 -2.65 14.52
N ILE A 96 -11.88 -2.01 13.83
CA ILE A 96 -11.86 -0.56 13.61
C ILE A 96 -13.04 -0.13 12.72
N LEU A 97 -13.31 -0.87 11.64
CA LEU A 97 -14.48 -0.64 10.78
C LEU A 97 -15.77 -0.65 11.59
N LYS A 98 -15.96 -1.66 12.42
CA LYS A 98 -17.14 -1.83 13.24
C LYS A 98 -17.30 -0.71 14.27
N THR A 99 -16.21 -0.30 14.91
CA THR A 99 -16.25 0.65 16.04
C THR A 99 -16.26 2.11 15.59
N ASP A 100 -15.45 2.45 14.58
CA ASP A 100 -15.20 3.84 14.18
C ASP A 100 -15.78 4.20 12.81
N PHE A 101 -15.79 3.27 11.85
CA PHE A 101 -16.08 3.57 10.47
C PHE A 101 -17.38 2.95 9.94
N SER A 102 -18.17 2.28 10.78
CA SER A 102 -19.40 1.61 10.33
C SER A 102 -20.40 2.52 9.61
N LYS A 103 -20.42 3.82 9.95
CA LYS A 103 -21.28 4.82 9.31
C LYS A 103 -20.69 5.43 8.04
N PHE A 104 -19.43 5.12 7.75
CA PHE A 104 -18.63 5.72 6.67
C PHE A 104 -18.19 4.67 5.64
N ARG A 105 -18.77 3.46 5.67
CA ARG A 105 -18.41 2.36 4.76
C ARG A 105 -18.40 2.80 3.28
N ASP A 106 -19.38 3.58 2.88
CA ASP A 106 -19.53 4.05 1.51
C ASP A 106 -18.57 5.20 1.14
N GLU A 107 -17.87 5.76 2.12
CA GLU A 107 -16.80 6.75 1.92
C GLU A 107 -15.41 6.08 1.85
N LEU A 108 -15.32 4.77 2.10
CA LEU A 108 -14.07 4.03 2.14
C LEU A 108 -13.90 3.13 0.94
N ILE A 109 -12.66 2.99 0.51
CA ILE A 109 -12.20 1.94 -0.40
C ILE A 109 -11.41 0.93 0.42
N ILE A 110 -11.90 -0.30 0.48
CA ILE A 110 -11.27 -1.39 1.21
C ILE A 110 -10.79 -2.43 0.20
N SER A 111 -9.49 -2.68 0.19
CA SER A 111 -8.91 -3.69 -0.68
C SER A 111 -8.23 -4.80 0.10
N SER A 112 -8.29 -6.02 -0.43
CA SER A 112 -7.51 -7.16 0.05
C SER A 112 -7.02 -8.01 -1.12
N LYS A 113 -6.13 -8.96 -0.82
CA LYS A 113 -5.37 -9.74 -1.81
C LYS A 113 -5.16 -11.16 -1.33
N ALA A 114 -4.99 -12.09 -2.28
CA ALA A 114 -4.52 -13.44 -2.02
C ALA A 114 -3.49 -13.89 -3.07
N GLY A 115 -2.49 -14.67 -2.64
CA GLY A 115 -1.42 -15.16 -3.51
C GLY A 115 -0.21 -15.71 -2.75
N TYR A 116 0.03 -15.23 -1.54
CA TYR A 116 1.10 -15.73 -0.65
C TYR A 116 0.55 -16.72 0.36
N ASP A 117 1.46 -17.45 1.01
CA ASP A 117 1.16 -18.49 1.98
C ASP A 117 0.22 -18.00 3.10
N MET A 118 -0.87 -18.74 3.29
CA MET A 118 -1.92 -18.41 4.26
C MET A 118 -2.25 -19.58 5.21
N TRP A 119 -2.22 -20.81 4.72
CA TRP A 119 -2.43 -22.01 5.51
C TRP A 119 -1.63 -23.19 4.96
N PRO A 120 -1.30 -24.20 5.77
CA PRO A 120 -0.48 -25.32 5.33
C PRO A 120 -1.20 -26.23 4.32
N GLY A 121 -0.39 -26.91 3.50
CA GLY A 121 -0.85 -27.88 2.50
C GLY A 121 -0.99 -27.29 1.10
N PRO A 122 -1.46 -28.07 0.12
CA PRO A 122 -1.35 -27.74 -1.32
C PRO A 122 -2.35 -26.69 -1.80
N TYR A 123 -3.21 -26.17 -0.93
CA TYR A 123 -4.29 -25.25 -1.29
C TYR A 123 -4.19 -23.89 -0.58
N GLY A 124 -3.06 -23.61 0.07
CA GLY A 124 -2.90 -22.46 0.96
C GLY A 124 -2.19 -21.27 0.37
N GLU A 125 -1.80 -21.30 -0.91
CA GLU A 125 -1.10 -20.21 -1.60
C GLU A 125 -1.34 -20.21 -3.11
N TRP A 126 -0.71 -19.24 -3.81
CA TRP A 126 -0.68 -19.07 -5.26
C TRP A 126 -2.00 -18.59 -5.88
N GLY A 127 -2.27 -18.96 -7.16
CA GLY A 127 -3.31 -18.37 -8.00
C GLY A 127 -4.49 -19.27 -8.33
N SER A 128 -4.58 -20.48 -7.74
CA SER A 128 -5.67 -21.40 -8.07
C SER A 128 -7.04 -20.81 -7.73
N ARG A 129 -8.05 -21.13 -8.54
CA ARG A 129 -9.45 -20.75 -8.31
C ARG A 129 -9.92 -21.11 -6.90
N LYS A 130 -9.53 -22.32 -6.41
CA LYS A 130 -9.88 -22.78 -5.06
C LYS A 130 -9.33 -21.85 -3.99
N TYR A 131 -8.05 -21.47 -4.10
CA TYR A 131 -7.37 -20.64 -3.13
C TYR A 131 -7.90 -19.21 -3.12
N LEU A 132 -8.06 -18.59 -4.30
CA LEU A 132 -8.50 -17.20 -4.40
C LEU A 132 -9.91 -16.99 -3.85
N ILE A 133 -10.86 -17.85 -4.20
CA ILE A 133 -12.25 -17.75 -3.72
C ILE A 133 -12.32 -18.00 -2.21
N ALA A 134 -11.66 -19.05 -1.71
CA ALA A 134 -11.62 -19.34 -0.28
C ALA A 134 -10.98 -18.21 0.53
N SER A 135 -9.90 -17.62 0.02
CA SER A 135 -9.22 -16.47 0.63
C SER A 135 -10.12 -15.23 0.66
N CYS A 136 -10.83 -14.93 -0.43
CA CYS A 136 -11.78 -13.83 -0.49
C CYS A 136 -12.87 -13.98 0.57
N ASP A 137 -13.50 -15.16 0.67
CA ASP A 137 -14.55 -15.45 1.66
C ASP A 137 -14.03 -15.31 3.11
N GLN A 138 -12.81 -15.79 3.38
CA GLN A 138 -12.18 -15.66 4.68
C GLN A 138 -11.84 -14.19 5.02
N SER A 139 -11.38 -13.41 4.04
CA SER A 139 -11.08 -11.99 4.21
C SER A 139 -12.33 -11.18 4.52
N LEU A 140 -13.42 -11.40 3.80
CA LEU A 140 -14.72 -10.77 4.09
C LEU A 140 -15.18 -11.07 5.52
N LYS A 141 -15.02 -12.33 5.96
CA LYS A 141 -15.38 -12.75 7.33
C LYS A 141 -14.51 -12.06 8.39
N ARG A 142 -13.18 -11.95 8.19
CA ARG A 142 -12.28 -11.28 9.13
C ARG A 142 -12.55 -9.77 9.19
N LEU A 143 -12.81 -9.15 8.06
CA LEU A 143 -13.15 -7.73 7.96
C LEU A 143 -14.56 -7.42 8.48
N GLY A 144 -15.46 -8.41 8.53
CA GLY A 144 -16.85 -8.22 8.95
C GLY A 144 -17.66 -7.36 7.98
N ILE A 145 -17.40 -7.49 6.67
CA ILE A 145 -18.07 -6.74 5.58
C ILE A 145 -18.66 -7.69 4.55
N ASP A 146 -19.68 -7.25 3.84
CA ASP A 146 -20.39 -8.05 2.83
C ASP A 146 -19.64 -8.08 1.50
N TYR A 147 -18.89 -7.02 1.17
CA TYR A 147 -18.10 -6.89 -0.05
C TYR A 147 -16.83 -6.05 0.17
N MET A 148 -15.79 -6.32 -0.61
CA MET A 148 -14.63 -5.46 -0.76
C MET A 148 -14.80 -4.52 -1.94
N ASP A 149 -14.14 -3.37 -1.91
CA ASP A 149 -14.11 -2.49 -3.10
C ASP A 149 -13.18 -3.06 -4.16
N ILE A 150 -11.99 -3.55 -3.79
CA ILE A 150 -11.04 -4.13 -4.73
C ILE A 150 -10.47 -5.44 -4.16
N PHE A 151 -10.47 -6.52 -4.95
CA PHE A 151 -9.76 -7.75 -4.64
C PHE A 151 -8.66 -8.03 -5.65
N TYR A 152 -7.44 -8.37 -5.16
CA TYR A 152 -6.27 -8.56 -6.02
C TYR A 152 -5.81 -10.01 -6.09
N SER A 153 -5.35 -10.44 -7.27
CA SER A 153 -4.32 -11.46 -7.37
C SER A 153 -2.99 -10.84 -6.90
N HIS A 154 -2.43 -11.35 -5.79
CA HIS A 154 -1.32 -10.72 -5.07
C HIS A 154 0.03 -10.88 -5.76
N ARG A 155 0.18 -11.93 -6.57
CA ARG A 155 1.33 -12.21 -7.44
C ARG A 155 0.93 -13.13 -8.58
N PHE A 156 1.74 -13.14 -9.63
CA PHE A 156 1.60 -14.11 -10.72
C PHE A 156 1.93 -15.53 -10.23
N ASP A 157 1.12 -16.51 -10.62
CA ASP A 157 1.37 -17.93 -10.38
C ASP A 157 1.86 -18.58 -11.67
N PRO A 158 3.13 -19.02 -11.76
CA PRO A 158 3.68 -19.60 -12.97
C PRO A 158 3.14 -21.02 -13.27
N ASN A 159 2.53 -21.68 -12.30
CA ASN A 159 2.08 -23.07 -12.38
C ASN A 159 0.55 -23.22 -12.56
N THR A 160 -0.21 -22.13 -12.45
CA THR A 160 -1.65 -22.12 -12.68
C THR A 160 -1.95 -21.42 -14.01
N PRO A 161 -2.78 -22.00 -14.90
CA PRO A 161 -3.22 -21.29 -16.09
C PRO A 161 -3.79 -19.91 -15.74
N LEU A 162 -3.33 -18.87 -16.46
CA LEU A 162 -3.73 -17.51 -16.14
C LEU A 162 -5.25 -17.30 -16.26
N GLU A 163 -5.88 -18.03 -17.17
CA GLU A 163 -7.34 -18.05 -17.36
C GLU A 163 -8.07 -18.55 -16.11
N GLU A 164 -7.50 -19.49 -15.35
CA GLU A 164 -8.09 -19.97 -14.10
C GLU A 164 -8.03 -18.89 -13.02
N THR A 165 -6.87 -18.24 -12.88
CA THR A 165 -6.69 -17.13 -11.92
C THR A 165 -7.60 -15.96 -12.24
N MET A 166 -7.64 -15.51 -13.50
CA MET A 166 -8.51 -14.41 -13.93
C MET A 166 -9.99 -14.78 -13.86
N GLY A 167 -10.33 -16.03 -14.20
CA GLY A 167 -11.70 -16.55 -14.04
C GLY A 167 -12.16 -16.64 -12.59
N ALA A 168 -11.24 -16.80 -11.63
CA ALA A 168 -11.56 -16.70 -10.20
C ALA A 168 -11.86 -15.24 -9.80
N LEU A 169 -11.09 -14.27 -10.28
CA LEU A 169 -11.34 -12.84 -10.05
C LEU A 169 -12.67 -12.40 -10.65
N ASP A 170 -12.97 -12.82 -11.90
CA ASP A 170 -14.25 -12.57 -12.54
C ASP A 170 -15.44 -13.10 -11.72
N TYR A 171 -15.33 -14.34 -11.23
CA TYR A 171 -16.33 -14.93 -10.36
C TYR A 171 -16.54 -14.15 -9.06
N ILE A 172 -15.46 -13.67 -8.43
CA ILE A 172 -15.51 -12.88 -7.20
C ILE A 172 -16.32 -11.60 -7.41
N VAL A 173 -16.13 -10.90 -8.54
CA VAL A 173 -16.93 -9.71 -8.89
C VAL A 173 -18.38 -10.10 -9.19
N LYS A 174 -18.60 -11.04 -10.09
CA LYS A 174 -19.98 -11.44 -10.50
C LYS A 174 -20.81 -11.99 -9.37
N SER A 175 -20.18 -12.55 -8.34
CA SER A 175 -20.84 -13.04 -7.13
C SER A 175 -21.07 -11.96 -6.05
N GLY A 176 -20.66 -10.71 -6.30
CA GLY A 176 -20.87 -9.59 -5.39
C GLY A 176 -19.88 -9.51 -4.20
N ARG A 177 -18.81 -10.31 -4.20
CA ARG A 177 -17.77 -10.32 -3.14
C ARG A 177 -16.81 -9.15 -3.23
N ALA A 178 -16.60 -8.65 -4.44
CA ALA A 178 -15.83 -7.42 -4.68
C ALA A 178 -16.49 -6.60 -5.78
N LEU A 179 -16.31 -5.27 -5.76
CA LEU A 179 -16.80 -4.39 -6.81
C LEU A 179 -15.86 -4.36 -8.01
N TYR A 180 -14.56 -4.44 -7.74
CA TYR A 180 -13.49 -4.35 -8.74
C TYR A 180 -12.41 -5.39 -8.47
N VAL A 181 -11.59 -5.64 -9.49
CA VAL A 181 -10.40 -6.48 -9.38
C VAL A 181 -9.15 -5.76 -9.81
N GLY A 182 -8.03 -6.17 -9.21
CA GLY A 182 -6.69 -5.75 -9.53
C GLY A 182 -5.70 -6.91 -9.57
N ILE A 183 -4.49 -6.62 -10.02
CA ILE A 183 -3.36 -7.53 -10.00
C ILE A 183 -2.16 -6.85 -9.33
N SER A 184 -1.21 -7.62 -8.80
CA SER A 184 -0.03 -7.10 -8.13
C SER A 184 1.21 -7.88 -8.56
N SER A 185 2.33 -7.17 -8.75
CA SER A 185 3.63 -7.75 -9.10
C SER A 185 3.68 -8.54 -10.41
N TYR A 186 2.79 -8.27 -11.35
CA TYR A 186 2.85 -8.80 -12.71
C TYR A 186 3.77 -7.93 -13.57
N ASN A 187 4.63 -8.50 -14.41
CA ASN A 187 5.39 -7.74 -15.40
C ASN A 187 4.46 -7.25 -16.54
N SER A 188 4.98 -6.39 -17.42
CA SER A 188 4.18 -5.78 -18.50
C SER A 188 3.54 -6.82 -19.43
N LYS A 189 4.25 -7.91 -19.75
CA LYS A 189 3.74 -9.00 -20.59
C LYS A 189 2.55 -9.68 -19.92
N ARG A 190 2.71 -10.14 -18.68
CA ARG A 190 1.65 -10.83 -17.92
C ARG A 190 0.48 -9.92 -17.59
N THR A 191 0.74 -8.63 -17.41
CA THR A 191 -0.31 -7.62 -17.25
C THR A 191 -1.19 -7.52 -18.49
N LYS A 192 -0.59 -7.47 -19.69
CA LYS A 192 -1.34 -7.44 -20.96
C LYS A 192 -2.23 -8.68 -21.12
N GLU A 193 -1.67 -9.86 -20.83
CA GLU A 193 -2.38 -11.14 -20.91
C GLU A 193 -3.55 -11.18 -19.92
N ALA A 194 -3.31 -10.85 -18.64
CA ALA A 194 -4.34 -10.84 -17.59
C ALA A 194 -5.48 -9.85 -17.89
N VAL A 195 -5.14 -8.63 -18.30
CA VAL A 195 -6.13 -7.59 -18.65
C VAL A 195 -6.97 -8.02 -19.84
N LYS A 196 -6.34 -8.65 -20.86
CA LYS A 196 -7.09 -9.18 -22.00
C LYS A 196 -8.11 -10.23 -21.57
N ILE A 197 -7.70 -11.22 -20.77
CA ILE A 197 -8.60 -12.28 -20.29
C ILE A 197 -9.75 -11.69 -19.48
N LEU A 198 -9.47 -10.77 -18.55
CA LEU A 198 -10.52 -10.13 -17.74
C LEU A 198 -11.49 -9.30 -18.58
N ASN A 199 -11.00 -8.59 -19.60
CA ASN A 199 -11.85 -7.84 -20.52
C ASN A 199 -12.74 -8.78 -21.34
N ASP A 200 -12.20 -9.89 -21.83
CA ASP A 200 -12.96 -10.91 -22.58
C ASP A 200 -14.07 -11.55 -21.69
N LEU A 201 -13.84 -11.65 -20.38
CA LEU A 201 -14.82 -12.10 -19.39
C LEU A 201 -15.85 -11.01 -19.00
N GLY A 202 -15.63 -9.75 -19.38
CA GLY A 202 -16.49 -8.62 -19.02
C GLY A 202 -16.25 -8.04 -17.63
N THR A 203 -15.12 -8.35 -17.01
CA THR A 203 -14.70 -7.83 -15.69
C THR A 203 -13.37 -7.09 -15.84
N PRO A 204 -13.35 -5.78 -16.14
CA PRO A 204 -12.10 -5.06 -16.38
C PRO A 204 -11.19 -5.05 -15.15
N CYS A 205 -9.90 -5.29 -15.35
CA CYS A 205 -8.88 -5.00 -14.36
C CYS A 205 -8.70 -3.48 -14.25
N ILE A 206 -8.95 -2.91 -13.07
CA ILE A 206 -8.90 -1.43 -12.93
C ILE A 206 -7.59 -0.91 -12.38
N ILE A 207 -6.78 -1.76 -11.72
CA ILE A 207 -5.60 -1.32 -10.98
C ILE A 207 -4.52 -2.41 -10.94
N HIS A 208 -3.27 -1.98 -11.01
CA HIS A 208 -2.08 -2.80 -10.78
C HIS A 208 -1.28 -2.25 -9.58
N GLN A 209 -0.82 -3.15 -8.72
CA GLN A 209 -0.01 -2.79 -7.55
C GLN A 209 1.43 -3.30 -7.69
N PRO A 210 2.40 -2.48 -8.19
CA PRO A 210 3.82 -2.81 -8.23
C PRO A 210 4.58 -2.20 -7.05
N SER A 211 5.78 -2.77 -6.73
CA SER A 211 6.79 -2.07 -5.93
C SER A 211 7.45 -0.98 -6.78
N TYR A 212 7.48 0.26 -6.26
CA TYR A 212 8.10 1.37 -6.98
C TYR A 212 8.55 2.47 -6.04
N ASN A 213 9.79 2.89 -6.17
CA ASN A 213 10.39 4.02 -5.47
C ASN A 213 11.68 4.46 -6.17
N MET A 214 12.34 5.51 -5.67
CA MET A 214 13.58 6.05 -6.25
C MET A 214 14.70 5.01 -6.41
N PHE A 215 14.77 4.00 -5.52
CA PHE A 215 15.81 2.95 -5.51
C PHE A 215 15.37 1.62 -6.12
N ASN A 216 14.13 1.52 -6.59
CA ASN A 216 13.59 0.35 -7.24
C ASN A 216 12.71 0.81 -8.41
N ARG A 217 13.28 0.81 -9.61
CA ARG A 217 12.71 1.41 -10.82
C ARG A 217 12.34 0.38 -11.89
N TRP A 218 12.26 -0.90 -11.55
CA TRP A 218 11.96 -1.99 -12.48
C TRP A 218 10.72 -1.75 -13.36
N VAL A 219 9.73 -1.03 -12.84
CA VAL A 219 8.49 -0.68 -13.58
C VAL A 219 8.75 0.26 -14.77
N GLU A 220 9.85 1.03 -14.72
CA GLU A 220 10.30 1.89 -15.82
C GLU A 220 11.05 1.04 -16.86
N ASP A 221 11.96 0.16 -16.42
CA ASP A 221 12.75 -0.72 -17.28
C ASP A 221 11.86 -1.73 -18.02
N ASP A 222 10.90 -2.35 -17.35
CA ASP A 222 9.89 -3.25 -17.92
C ASP A 222 8.82 -2.50 -18.75
N ARG A 223 8.83 -1.17 -18.75
CA ARG A 223 7.80 -0.33 -19.36
C ARG A 223 6.38 -0.64 -18.86
N LEU A 224 6.28 -1.08 -17.61
CA LEU A 224 4.98 -1.41 -17.00
C LEU A 224 4.08 -0.18 -16.91
N LEU A 225 4.62 0.99 -16.55
CA LEU A 225 3.83 2.22 -16.45
C LEU A 225 3.24 2.63 -17.81
N ASP A 226 3.99 2.48 -18.91
CA ASP A 226 3.49 2.71 -20.27
C ASP A 226 2.36 1.72 -20.61
N THR A 227 2.57 0.46 -20.27
CA THR A 227 1.58 -0.61 -20.47
C THR A 227 0.27 -0.33 -19.73
N LEU A 228 0.34 0.13 -18.48
CA LEU A 228 -0.85 0.47 -17.69
C LEU A 228 -1.61 1.67 -18.27
N GLU A 229 -0.88 2.69 -18.74
CA GLU A 229 -1.47 3.86 -19.40
C GLU A 229 -2.20 3.47 -20.69
N ASP A 230 -1.56 2.68 -21.56
CA ASP A 230 -2.15 2.19 -22.82
C ASP A 230 -3.43 1.38 -22.56
N LEU A 231 -3.40 0.50 -21.57
CA LEU A 231 -4.54 -0.33 -21.18
C LEU A 231 -5.63 0.43 -20.42
N GLY A 232 -5.32 1.62 -19.91
CA GLY A 232 -6.22 2.41 -19.06
C GLY A 232 -6.42 1.80 -17.68
N VAL A 233 -5.40 1.16 -17.14
CA VAL A 233 -5.33 0.57 -15.80
C VAL A 233 -4.63 1.54 -14.86
N GLY A 234 -5.20 1.79 -13.68
CA GLY A 234 -4.55 2.61 -12.66
C GLY A 234 -3.37 1.89 -12.00
N SER A 235 -2.56 2.62 -11.25
CA SER A 235 -1.43 2.05 -10.53
C SER A 235 -1.37 2.53 -9.08
N ILE A 236 -1.00 1.61 -8.18
CA ILE A 236 -0.75 1.88 -6.77
C ILE A 236 0.66 1.41 -6.40
N ALA A 237 1.57 2.32 -6.11
CA ALA A 237 2.95 2.00 -5.79
C ALA A 237 3.09 1.59 -4.32
N PHE A 238 3.43 0.33 -4.05
CA PHE A 238 3.80 -0.07 -2.70
C PHE A 238 5.31 0.12 -2.44
N THR A 239 5.72 0.20 -1.19
CA THR A 239 7.07 0.57 -0.74
C THR A 239 7.63 1.89 -1.32
N PRO A 240 6.83 2.95 -1.45
CA PRO A 240 7.27 4.20 -2.07
C PRO A 240 8.41 4.89 -1.29
N LEU A 241 8.56 4.57 0.00
CA LEU A 241 9.63 5.05 0.87
C LEU A 241 10.80 4.04 1.02
N ALA A 242 10.94 3.06 0.11
CA ALA A 242 12.00 2.06 0.15
C ALA A 242 12.16 1.46 1.56
N GLN A 243 11.06 0.98 2.16
CA GLN A 243 11.01 0.41 3.51
C GLN A 243 11.48 1.36 4.64
N GLY A 244 11.40 2.64 4.40
CA GLY A 244 11.78 3.69 5.34
C GLY A 244 13.18 4.26 5.12
N MET A 245 13.95 3.77 4.15
CA MET A 245 15.24 4.35 3.78
C MET A 245 15.11 5.79 3.28
N LEU A 246 14.09 6.09 2.49
CA LEU A 246 13.79 7.44 2.01
C LEU A 246 13.07 8.28 3.07
N THR A 247 13.55 8.21 4.31
CA THR A 247 13.08 9.04 5.43
C THR A 247 14.28 9.52 6.25
N LYS A 248 14.07 10.47 7.15
CA LYS A 248 15.12 10.98 8.06
C LYS A 248 15.73 9.89 8.96
N LYS A 249 15.16 8.70 9.02
CA LYS A 249 15.56 7.63 9.94
C LYS A 249 17.01 7.17 9.73
N TYR A 250 17.51 7.20 8.50
CA TYR A 250 18.83 6.67 8.14
C TYR A 250 19.87 7.74 7.80
N LEU A 251 19.56 9.02 7.88
CA LEU A 251 20.51 10.10 7.54
C LEU A 251 21.76 10.12 8.43
N ASN A 252 21.65 9.69 9.68
CA ASN A 252 22.74 9.62 10.65
C ASN A 252 23.27 8.19 10.91
N GLY A 253 23.03 7.26 9.98
CA GLY A 253 23.36 5.86 10.11
C GLY A 253 22.17 4.94 10.37
N VAL A 254 22.45 3.68 10.70
CA VAL A 254 21.40 2.65 10.92
C VAL A 254 20.98 2.65 12.39
N PRO A 255 19.75 3.07 12.74
CA PRO A 255 19.27 3.04 14.11
C PRO A 255 19.12 1.60 14.64
N ASN A 256 19.40 1.40 15.94
CA ASN A 256 19.31 0.08 16.58
C ASN A 256 17.88 -0.51 16.59
N ASP A 257 16.85 0.32 16.51
CA ASP A 257 15.43 -0.07 16.44
C ASP A 257 14.90 -0.20 15.01
N SER A 258 15.78 -0.14 14.00
CA SER A 258 15.40 -0.20 12.59
C SER A 258 15.03 -1.61 12.13
N ARG A 259 14.19 -1.70 11.08
CA ARG A 259 13.88 -2.98 10.41
C ARG A 259 15.13 -3.69 9.88
N ALA A 260 16.17 -2.93 9.51
CA ALA A 260 17.46 -3.44 9.06
C ALA A 260 18.20 -4.21 10.18
N VAL A 261 18.09 -3.76 11.43
CA VAL A 261 18.67 -4.44 12.59
C VAL A 261 17.82 -5.62 13.05
N GLN A 262 16.49 -5.52 12.91
CA GLN A 262 15.55 -6.58 13.30
C GLN A 262 15.52 -7.76 12.32
N GLY A 263 16.29 -7.74 11.22
CA GLY A 263 16.34 -8.82 10.23
C GLY A 263 15.00 -9.06 9.50
N LYS A 264 14.09 -8.06 9.50
CA LYS A 264 12.79 -8.14 8.83
C LYS A 264 12.97 -8.00 7.31
N SER A 265 12.41 -7.11 6.63
CA SER A 265 12.44 -7.01 5.17
C SER A 265 13.64 -6.22 4.58
N LEU A 266 14.54 -5.68 5.40
CA LEU A 266 15.71 -4.91 4.98
C LEU A 266 16.97 -5.46 5.65
N SER A 267 18.05 -5.72 4.89
CA SER A 267 19.33 -6.15 5.45
C SER A 267 20.21 -4.95 5.79
N LYS A 268 20.88 -5.03 6.96
CA LYS A 268 21.82 -4.01 7.41
C LYS A 268 22.99 -3.83 6.42
N ASP A 269 23.41 -4.90 5.76
CA ASP A 269 24.54 -4.91 4.82
C ASP A 269 24.27 -4.07 3.56
N LYS A 270 22.99 -3.80 3.25
CA LYS A 270 22.56 -2.93 2.15
C LYS A 270 22.63 -1.43 2.48
N ILE A 271 22.92 -1.06 3.74
CA ILE A 271 22.98 0.34 4.19
C ILE A 271 24.43 0.70 4.55
N GLY A 272 25.25 0.84 3.52
CA GLY A 272 26.66 1.28 3.66
C GLY A 272 26.82 2.81 3.71
N PRO A 273 28.04 3.31 4.01
CA PRO A 273 28.34 4.74 4.05
C PRO A 273 27.99 5.49 2.75
N GLU A 274 28.20 4.87 1.60
CA GLU A 274 27.88 5.45 0.29
C GLU A 274 26.36 5.72 0.14
N LEU A 275 25.52 4.77 0.56
CA LEU A 275 24.07 4.98 0.53
C LEU A 275 23.63 6.10 1.48
N ILE A 276 24.26 6.17 2.68
CA ILE A 276 24.00 7.26 3.64
C ILE A 276 24.36 8.62 3.04
N GLU A 277 25.48 8.71 2.33
CA GLU A 277 25.87 9.95 1.62
C GLU A 277 24.85 10.33 0.55
N LYS A 278 24.39 9.37 -0.27
CA LYS A 278 23.31 9.58 -1.27
C LYS A 278 22.01 10.05 -0.60
N LEU A 279 21.62 9.43 0.53
CA LEU A 279 20.44 9.83 1.28
C LEU A 279 20.54 11.27 1.82
N ASN A 280 21.70 11.69 2.31
CA ASN A 280 21.91 13.06 2.75
C ASN A 280 21.78 14.06 1.58
N LYS A 281 22.39 13.77 0.43
CA LYS A 281 22.24 14.62 -0.78
C LYS A 281 20.79 14.70 -1.25
N LEU A 282 20.06 13.59 -1.25
CA LEU A 282 18.62 13.60 -1.55
C LEU A 282 17.83 14.41 -0.53
N ASN A 283 18.19 14.36 0.74
CA ASN A 283 17.57 15.18 1.79
C ASN A 283 17.85 16.68 1.60
N ASP A 284 19.03 17.06 1.09
CA ASP A 284 19.34 18.45 0.77
C ASP A 284 18.45 18.97 -0.36
N ILE A 285 18.22 18.16 -1.41
CA ILE A 285 17.25 18.48 -2.47
C ILE A 285 15.86 18.66 -1.87
N ALA A 286 15.41 17.70 -1.03
CA ALA A 286 14.10 17.78 -0.38
C ALA A 286 13.95 19.05 0.45
N SER A 287 14.98 19.41 1.23
CA SER A 287 15.02 20.62 2.05
C SER A 287 14.92 21.89 1.22
N SER A 288 15.60 21.96 0.08
CA SER A 288 15.54 23.09 -0.86
C SER A 288 14.13 23.24 -1.46
N ARG A 289 13.37 22.16 -1.57
CA ARG A 289 11.97 22.13 -2.00
C ARG A 289 10.98 22.46 -0.88
N GLY A 290 11.44 22.70 0.34
CA GLY A 290 10.59 22.87 1.52
C GLY A 290 9.88 21.56 1.94
N GLN A 291 10.43 20.41 1.60
CA GLN A 291 9.86 19.09 1.87
C GLN A 291 10.78 18.27 2.79
N THR A 292 10.22 17.30 3.50
CA THR A 292 11.01 16.23 4.08
C THR A 292 11.45 15.25 2.98
N LEU A 293 12.48 14.43 3.24
CA LEU A 293 12.89 13.39 2.31
C LEU A 293 11.74 12.43 1.97
N ALA A 294 10.91 12.08 2.95
CA ALA A 294 9.74 11.24 2.74
C ALA A 294 8.70 11.93 1.82
N GLN A 295 8.43 13.21 2.03
CA GLN A 295 7.52 13.97 1.17
C GLN A 295 8.03 14.06 -0.26
N MET A 296 9.31 14.36 -0.45
CA MET A 296 9.91 14.39 -1.79
C MET A 296 9.86 13.03 -2.47
N ALA A 297 10.15 11.94 -1.75
CA ALA A 297 10.10 10.58 -2.30
C ALA A 297 8.68 10.21 -2.75
N LEU A 298 7.65 10.56 -1.98
CA LEU A 298 6.25 10.35 -2.36
C LEU A 298 5.86 11.24 -3.53
N ALA A 299 6.24 12.51 -3.52
CA ALA A 299 6.01 13.43 -4.63
C ALA A 299 6.65 12.91 -5.93
N TRP A 300 7.87 12.36 -5.85
CA TRP A 300 8.57 11.77 -6.98
C TRP A 300 7.83 10.57 -7.56
N VAL A 301 7.33 9.66 -6.72
CA VAL A 301 6.50 8.52 -7.17
C VAL A 301 5.21 9.01 -7.85
N LEU A 302 4.61 10.07 -7.34
CA LEU A 302 3.35 10.63 -7.83
C LEU A 302 3.50 11.62 -8.99
N ARG A 303 4.76 11.96 -9.40
CA ARG A 303 5.03 12.93 -10.46
C ARG A 303 4.36 12.58 -11.78
N GLY A 304 3.96 13.55 -12.53
CA GLY A 304 3.36 13.38 -13.85
C GLY A 304 2.03 12.62 -13.86
N GLY A 305 1.51 12.17 -12.71
CA GLY A 305 0.19 11.54 -12.61
C GLY A 305 0.10 10.09 -13.09
N ARG A 306 1.20 9.46 -13.52
CA ARG A 306 1.23 8.06 -14.00
C ARG A 306 0.94 7.04 -12.90
N VAL A 307 1.35 7.32 -11.66
CA VAL A 307 0.98 6.56 -10.49
C VAL A 307 -0.27 7.19 -9.87
N THR A 308 -1.35 6.42 -9.76
CA THR A 308 -2.63 6.91 -9.23
C THR A 308 -2.50 7.25 -7.75
N THR A 309 -1.87 6.36 -6.97
CA THR A 309 -1.73 6.53 -5.52
C THR A 309 -0.44 5.89 -5.01
N ALA A 310 0.18 6.50 -4.00
CA ALA A 310 1.32 5.94 -3.28
C ALA A 310 0.83 5.29 -1.99
N LEU A 311 1.18 4.00 -1.79
CA LEU A 311 0.75 3.20 -0.65
C LEU A 311 1.76 3.29 0.48
N ILE A 312 1.43 4.04 1.52
CA ILE A 312 2.30 4.22 2.69
C ILE A 312 1.95 3.25 3.82
N GLY A 313 2.94 2.90 4.63
CA GLY A 313 2.76 2.27 5.94
C GLY A 313 3.14 3.22 7.05
N ALA A 314 2.49 3.12 8.21
CA ALA A 314 2.81 3.94 9.38
C ALA A 314 2.83 3.12 10.66
N SER A 315 3.64 3.55 11.63
CA SER A 315 3.67 3.03 13.00
C SER A 315 3.17 4.05 14.03
N LYS A 316 2.88 5.28 13.58
CA LYS A 316 2.33 6.37 14.40
C LYS A 316 1.71 7.45 13.50
N SER A 317 0.79 8.22 14.08
CA SER A 317 -0.04 9.22 13.37
C SER A 317 0.78 10.34 12.72
N GLU A 318 1.89 10.77 13.33
CA GLU A 318 2.73 11.84 12.78
C GLU A 318 3.34 11.47 11.42
N GLN A 319 3.56 10.18 11.16
CA GLN A 319 4.04 9.73 9.86
C GLN A 319 2.97 9.87 8.77
N ILE A 320 1.70 9.70 9.11
CA ILE A 320 0.59 9.97 8.19
C ILE A 320 0.58 11.46 7.81
N LEU A 321 0.68 12.35 8.80
CA LEU A 321 0.68 13.80 8.57
C LEU A 321 1.87 14.24 7.71
N ASP A 322 3.07 13.69 7.97
CA ASP A 322 4.25 13.95 7.15
C ASP A 322 4.03 13.49 5.69
N CYS A 323 3.57 12.26 5.49
CA CYS A 323 3.31 11.72 4.15
C CYS A 323 2.25 12.51 3.37
N VAL A 324 1.16 12.93 4.03
CA VAL A 324 0.11 13.76 3.39
C VAL A 324 0.68 15.11 2.95
N GLY A 325 1.67 15.65 3.66
CA GLY A 325 2.37 16.88 3.25
C GLY A 325 3.03 16.80 1.86
N ALA A 326 3.29 15.60 1.34
CA ALA A 326 3.87 15.42 0.00
C ALA A 326 3.02 16.03 -1.13
N ILE A 327 1.68 16.02 -0.99
CA ILE A 327 0.76 16.53 -2.02
C ILE A 327 0.84 18.04 -2.23
N GLY A 328 1.46 18.77 -1.30
CA GLY A 328 1.64 20.22 -1.38
C GLY A 328 2.63 20.66 -2.48
N ASN A 329 3.53 19.78 -2.92
CA ASN A 329 4.49 20.07 -4.00
C ASN A 329 4.87 18.81 -4.77
N LEU A 330 4.13 18.51 -5.84
CA LEU A 330 4.33 17.34 -6.72
C LEU A 330 5.16 17.67 -7.98
N ASN A 331 5.48 18.93 -8.21
CA ASN A 331 6.20 19.37 -9.39
C ASN A 331 7.72 19.33 -9.15
N PHE A 332 8.45 18.92 -10.15
CA PHE A 332 9.92 18.88 -10.16
C PHE A 332 10.44 19.67 -11.37
N THR A 333 11.57 20.34 -11.20
CA THR A 333 12.34 20.86 -12.32
C THR A 333 13.13 19.75 -13.00
N GLU A 334 13.60 19.95 -14.23
CA GLU A 334 14.46 19.01 -14.94
C GLU A 334 15.79 18.81 -14.22
N ASP A 335 16.34 19.86 -13.62
CA ASP A 335 17.58 19.80 -12.84
C ASP A 335 17.40 18.95 -11.57
N GLU A 336 16.29 19.12 -10.85
CA GLU A 336 15.97 18.29 -9.68
C GLU A 336 15.84 16.81 -10.05
N LEU A 337 15.13 16.50 -11.14
CA LEU A 337 14.96 15.12 -11.60
C LEU A 337 16.30 14.52 -12.03
N SER A 338 17.13 15.27 -12.77
CA SER A 338 18.45 14.81 -13.21
C SER A 338 19.37 14.51 -12.02
N GLU A 339 19.37 15.36 -10.99
CA GLU A 339 20.17 15.14 -9.80
C GLU A 339 19.63 13.96 -8.95
N ILE A 340 18.30 13.84 -8.82
CA ILE A 340 17.69 12.67 -8.17
C ILE A 340 18.07 11.40 -8.93
N ASP A 341 17.97 11.37 -10.25
CA ASP A 341 18.32 10.20 -11.07
C ASP A 341 19.80 9.80 -10.89
N ARG A 342 20.71 10.77 -10.83
CA ARG A 342 22.12 10.53 -10.56
C ARG A 342 22.39 9.90 -9.18
N LEU A 343 21.60 10.26 -8.16
CA LEU A 343 21.75 9.81 -6.78
C LEU A 343 21.00 8.51 -6.49
N SER A 344 19.91 8.23 -7.20
CA SER A 344 18.93 7.21 -6.83
C SER A 344 18.92 5.98 -7.73
N GLY A 345 19.81 5.82 -8.68
CA GLY A 345 19.88 4.64 -9.57
C GLY A 345 19.68 3.32 -8.83
N ASP A 346 19.34 2.25 -9.53
CA ASP A 346 19.00 0.96 -8.92
C ASP A 346 20.04 0.55 -7.86
N GLN A 347 19.59 0.31 -6.65
CA GLN A 347 20.41 -0.07 -5.49
C GLN A 347 20.22 -1.56 -5.15
N ASP A 348 19.71 -2.37 -6.10
CA ASP A 348 19.42 -3.81 -5.90
C ASP A 348 18.52 -4.07 -4.68
N ILE A 349 17.49 -3.22 -4.51
CA ILE A 349 16.58 -3.23 -3.35
C ILE A 349 15.21 -3.83 -3.70
N ASN A 350 15.04 -4.40 -4.91
CA ASN A 350 13.80 -5.07 -5.28
C ASN A 350 13.67 -6.43 -4.57
N LEU A 351 13.11 -6.44 -3.36
CA LEU A 351 12.87 -7.66 -2.58
C LEU A 351 11.76 -8.55 -3.18
N TRP A 352 11.01 -8.04 -4.13
CA TRP A 352 9.91 -8.74 -4.79
C TRP A 352 10.22 -9.07 -6.24
N ALA A 353 11.50 -8.99 -6.65
CA ALA A 353 11.95 -9.32 -8.00
C ALA A 353 11.42 -10.69 -8.46
N ALA A 354 11.58 -11.72 -7.62
CA ALA A 354 11.08 -13.06 -7.92
C ALA A 354 9.56 -13.14 -8.20
N SER A 355 8.75 -12.24 -7.64
CA SER A 355 7.31 -12.19 -7.92
C SER A 355 6.96 -11.47 -9.22
N SER A 356 7.86 -10.62 -9.73
CA SER A 356 7.68 -9.85 -10.98
C SER A 356 8.36 -10.50 -12.17
N GLU A 357 9.42 -11.29 -11.94
CA GLU A 357 10.27 -11.92 -12.96
C GLU A 357 9.83 -13.35 -13.34
N THR A 358 8.82 -13.91 -12.67
CA THR A 358 8.27 -15.23 -13.02
C THR A 358 7.65 -15.20 -14.42
N ASN A 359 8.29 -15.93 -15.35
CA ASN A 359 7.91 -16.07 -16.75
C ASN A 359 6.74 -17.04 -16.98
#